data_a27fec4cde5f4d5c3005020b108a0a6d
#
_entry.id   a27fec4cde5f4d5c3005020b108a0a6d
#
_cell.length_a   1.000
_cell.length_b   1.000
_cell.length_c   1.000
_cell.angle_alpha   90.00
_cell.angle_beta   90.00
_cell.angle_gamma   90.00
#
_symmetry.space_group_name_H-M   'P 1'
#
loop_
_entity.id
_entity.type
_entity.pdbx_description
1 polymer ?
#
loop_
_entity_poly.entity_id
_entity_poly.type
_entity_poly.pdbx_seq_one_letter_code
_entity_poly.pdbx_strand_id
1 'polypeptide(L)'
;MKKTFLFVTLLLLTILSCNNNDDAPAADFENACNITNPIEDLNWLKEQIAELEKENSTFLKFTYFSETKYNEQTVYALRNCCPYCNTAILVYNCEGIHIGTIGNGDNYITPDILTNETIIWEASNFECF
;
A
#
# COMPACT_ATOMS: atom_id res chain seq x y z
N MET A 1 50.81 -60.23 10.13
CA MET A 1 50.54 -59.24 9.04
C MET A 1 49.07 -58.89 9.07
N LYS A 2 48.70 -57.81 9.74
CA LYS A 2 47.30 -57.34 9.85
C LYS A 2 47.21 -55.98 9.16
N LYS A 3 46.49 -55.91 8.01
CA LYS A 3 46.26 -54.70 7.28
C LYS A 3 45.08 -53.99 7.94
N THR A 4 45.37 -52.90 8.62
CA THR A 4 44.39 -52.00 9.18
C THR A 4 43.85 -51.12 8.07
N PHE A 5 42.59 -51.34 7.67
CA PHE A 5 41.87 -50.50 6.75
C PHE A 5 41.34 -49.29 7.51
N LEU A 6 41.94 -48.14 7.26
CA LEU A 6 41.50 -46.87 7.82
C LEU A 6 40.36 -46.34 6.96
N PHE A 7 39.12 -46.53 7.41
CA PHE A 7 37.95 -45.90 6.82
C PHE A 7 37.91 -44.42 7.24
N VAL A 8 38.39 -43.57 6.37
CA VAL A 8 38.16 -42.13 6.49
C VAL A 8 36.75 -41.84 6.02
N THR A 9 35.81 -41.80 6.94
CA THR A 9 34.46 -41.28 6.70
C THR A 9 34.53 -39.76 6.62
N LEU A 10 34.58 -39.27 5.38
CA LEU A 10 34.42 -37.85 5.08
C LEU A 10 32.95 -37.45 5.33
N LEU A 11 32.71 -36.94 6.54
CA LEU A 11 31.43 -36.39 6.92
C LEU A 11 31.24 -35.03 6.20
N LEU A 12 30.57 -35.06 5.05
CA LEU A 12 30.12 -33.84 4.39
C LEU A 12 29.04 -33.17 5.28
N LEU A 13 29.46 -32.21 6.08
CA LEU A 13 28.51 -31.24 6.69
C LEU A 13 28.00 -30.32 5.57
N THR A 14 26.84 -30.65 5.02
CA THR A 14 26.05 -29.70 4.27
C THR A 14 25.45 -28.71 5.27
N ILE A 15 26.12 -27.60 5.44
CA ILE A 15 25.52 -26.43 6.08
C ILE A 15 24.41 -25.92 5.16
N LEU A 16 23.16 -26.31 5.48
CA LEU A 16 21.97 -25.64 5.00
C LEU A 16 22.00 -24.24 5.62
N SER A 17 22.62 -23.31 4.91
CA SER A 17 22.47 -21.89 5.16
C SER A 17 21.02 -21.53 4.81
N CYS A 18 20.13 -21.56 5.78
CA CYS A 18 18.90 -20.80 5.70
C CYS A 18 19.29 -19.33 5.70
N ASN A 19 19.39 -18.75 4.54
CA ASN A 19 19.35 -17.32 4.37
C ASN A 19 17.91 -16.91 4.66
N ASN A 20 17.60 -16.58 5.90
CA ASN A 20 16.43 -15.79 6.25
C ASN A 20 16.74 -14.34 5.87
N ASN A 21 16.81 -14.09 4.58
CA ASN A 21 16.56 -12.76 4.08
C ASN A 21 15.03 -12.61 4.09
N ASP A 22 14.50 -12.21 5.24
CA ASP A 22 13.21 -11.52 5.32
C ASP A 22 13.38 -10.10 4.75
N ASP A 23 14.07 -9.98 3.64
CA ASP A 23 13.86 -8.90 2.72
C ASP A 23 12.49 -9.18 2.08
N ALA A 24 11.44 -8.63 2.68
CA ALA A 24 10.21 -8.41 1.94
C ALA A 24 10.65 -7.82 0.59
N PRO A 25 10.24 -8.40 -0.55
CA PRO A 25 10.62 -7.85 -1.83
C PRO A 25 10.25 -6.37 -1.78
N ALA A 26 11.25 -5.49 -1.87
CA ALA A 26 11.01 -4.10 -2.19
C ALA A 26 10.17 -4.19 -3.46
N ALA A 27 8.86 -3.89 -3.34
CA ALA A 27 7.97 -3.94 -4.47
C ALA A 27 8.62 -3.08 -5.53
N ASP A 28 8.90 -3.70 -6.66
CA ASP A 28 9.50 -3.03 -7.82
C ASP A 28 8.42 -2.10 -8.36
N PHE A 29 8.38 -0.88 -7.80
CA PHE A 29 7.38 0.16 -8.11
C PHE A 29 7.68 0.85 -9.46
N GLU A 30 8.26 0.14 -10.41
CA GLU A 30 8.61 0.68 -11.73
C GLU A 30 7.41 0.97 -12.63
N ASN A 31 6.21 0.65 -12.22
CA ASN A 31 5.01 0.99 -12.99
C ASN A 31 4.35 2.24 -12.41
N ALA A 32 4.80 3.42 -12.84
CA ALA A 32 3.95 4.60 -12.75
C ALA A 32 2.59 4.24 -13.37
N CYS A 33 1.49 4.39 -12.63
CA CYS A 33 0.15 4.24 -13.21
C CYS A 33 0.00 5.28 -14.32
N ASN A 34 0.17 4.88 -15.53
CA ASN A 34 -0.08 5.73 -16.69
C ASN A 34 -1.58 5.61 -17.05
N ILE A 35 -2.44 5.94 -16.07
CA ILE A 35 -3.88 5.74 -16.14
C ILE A 35 -4.56 7.09 -16.28
N THR A 36 -5.39 7.22 -17.29
CA THR A 36 -6.09 8.48 -17.59
C THR A 36 -7.35 8.64 -16.73
N ASN A 37 -8.03 7.54 -16.43
CA ASN A 37 -9.26 7.53 -15.62
C ASN A 37 -9.16 6.46 -14.53
N PRO A 38 -8.56 6.76 -13.36
CA PRO A 38 -8.32 5.76 -12.33
C PRO A 38 -9.59 5.10 -11.80
N ILE A 39 -10.73 5.80 -11.77
CA ILE A 39 -12.00 5.23 -11.29
C ILE A 39 -12.51 4.14 -12.22
N GLU A 40 -12.32 4.30 -13.53
CA GLU A 40 -12.78 3.32 -14.53
C GLU A 40 -11.77 2.19 -14.73
N ASP A 41 -10.49 2.50 -14.65
CA ASP A 41 -9.41 1.61 -15.07
C ASP A 41 -8.86 0.76 -13.92
N LEU A 42 -8.98 1.21 -12.66
CA LEU A 42 -8.52 0.47 -11.48
C LEU A 42 -9.67 -0.29 -10.82
N ASN A 43 -9.73 -1.60 -11.04
CA ASN A 43 -10.79 -2.44 -10.47
C ASN A 43 -10.86 -2.35 -8.94
N TRP A 44 -9.70 -2.36 -8.27
CA TRP A 44 -9.65 -2.26 -6.81
C TRP A 44 -10.26 -0.94 -6.28
N LEU A 45 -10.02 0.20 -6.98
CA LEU A 45 -10.54 1.50 -6.59
C LEU A 45 -12.05 1.56 -6.78
N LYS A 46 -12.55 1.03 -7.90
CA LYS A 46 -13.98 0.87 -8.16
C LYS A 46 -14.68 0.04 -7.08
N GLU A 47 -14.07 -1.07 -6.68
CA GLU A 47 -14.59 -1.94 -5.62
C GLU A 47 -14.60 -1.24 -4.27
N GLN A 48 -13.52 -0.52 -3.90
CA GLN A 48 -13.45 0.25 -2.66
C GLN A 48 -14.52 1.35 -2.61
N ILE A 49 -14.72 2.08 -3.69
CA ILE A 49 -15.77 3.09 -3.79
C ILE A 49 -17.16 2.46 -3.62
N ALA A 50 -17.42 1.34 -4.29
CA ALA A 50 -18.69 0.64 -4.19
C ALA A 50 -18.96 0.14 -2.76
N GLU A 51 -17.95 -0.31 -2.03
CA GLU A 51 -18.11 -0.71 -0.63
C GLU A 51 -18.38 0.50 0.28
N LEU A 52 -17.68 1.61 0.09
CA LEU A 52 -17.94 2.86 0.85
C LEU A 52 -19.38 3.34 0.64
N GLU A 53 -19.89 3.31 -0.58
CA GLU A 53 -21.26 3.74 -0.90
C GLU A 53 -22.32 2.81 -0.29
N LYS A 54 -22.03 1.50 -0.17
CA LYS A 54 -22.94 0.52 0.48
C LYS A 54 -23.07 0.75 1.98
N GLU A 55 -22.00 1.15 2.65
CA GLU A 55 -22.01 1.34 4.10
C GLU A 55 -22.99 2.41 4.56
N ASN A 56 -23.39 3.32 3.68
CA ASN A 56 -24.33 4.42 3.95
C ASN A 56 -24.05 5.14 5.28
N SER A 57 -22.78 5.28 5.60
CA SER A 57 -22.31 5.93 6.82
C SER A 57 -22.61 7.43 6.78
N THR A 58 -23.02 8.00 7.92
CA THR A 58 -23.17 9.46 8.06
C THR A 58 -21.88 10.23 7.83
N PHE A 59 -20.72 9.54 7.89
CA PHE A 59 -19.40 10.13 7.63
C PHE A 59 -18.99 10.03 6.15
N LEU A 60 -19.74 9.28 5.34
CA LEU A 60 -19.44 9.12 3.92
C LEU A 60 -19.36 10.46 3.19
N LYS A 61 -20.26 11.40 3.52
CA LYS A 61 -20.28 12.76 2.94
C LYS A 61 -18.99 13.57 3.13
N PHE A 62 -18.11 13.14 3.99
CA PHE A 62 -16.79 13.75 4.22
C PHE A 62 -15.66 12.96 3.58
N THR A 63 -15.97 11.89 2.85
CA THR A 63 -15.00 10.95 2.32
C THR A 63 -14.76 11.18 0.83
N TYR A 64 -13.50 11.13 0.43
CA TYR A 64 -13.07 11.28 -0.96
C TYR A 64 -11.77 10.53 -1.23
N PHE A 65 -11.52 10.23 -2.49
CA PHE A 65 -10.23 9.76 -2.96
C PHE A 65 -9.50 10.87 -3.70
N SER A 66 -8.23 11.00 -3.44
CA SER A 66 -7.32 11.88 -4.19
C SER A 66 -6.17 11.09 -4.79
N GLU A 67 -5.67 11.60 -5.90
CA GLU A 67 -4.44 11.17 -6.57
C GLU A 67 -3.33 12.16 -6.28
N THR A 68 -2.13 11.66 -5.98
CA THR A 68 -0.94 12.46 -5.74
C THR A 68 0.32 11.67 -6.11
N LYS A 69 1.49 12.24 -5.81
CA LYS A 69 2.79 11.60 -6.02
C LYS A 69 3.50 11.32 -4.69
N TYR A 70 4.03 10.12 -4.58
CA TYR A 70 4.93 9.71 -3.50
C TYR A 70 6.13 8.98 -4.10
N ASN A 71 7.35 9.47 -3.83
CA ASN A 71 8.58 8.95 -4.45
C ASN A 71 8.49 8.84 -5.99
N GLU A 72 7.97 9.90 -6.63
CA GLU A 72 7.76 10.02 -8.09
C GLU A 72 6.68 9.07 -8.67
N GLN A 73 6.06 8.26 -7.84
CA GLN A 73 5.01 7.32 -8.26
C GLN A 73 3.62 7.88 -7.97
N THR A 74 2.66 7.52 -8.80
CA THR A 74 1.26 7.83 -8.56
C THR A 74 0.74 6.98 -7.40
N VAL A 75 0.13 7.63 -6.42
CA VAL A 75 -0.52 7.00 -5.28
C VAL A 75 -1.91 7.59 -5.08
N TYR A 76 -2.75 6.84 -4.39
CA TYR A 76 -4.13 7.19 -4.11
C TYR A 76 -4.35 7.29 -2.60
N ALA A 77 -4.93 8.38 -2.15
CA ALA A 77 -5.20 8.62 -0.75
C ALA A 77 -6.70 8.59 -0.46
N LEU A 78 -7.12 7.73 0.46
CA LEU A 78 -8.48 7.76 1.01
C LEU A 78 -8.52 8.78 2.13
N ARG A 79 -9.25 9.86 1.91
CA ARG A 79 -9.32 11.02 2.77
C ARG A 79 -10.69 11.18 3.41
N ASN A 80 -10.68 11.85 4.57
CA ASN A 80 -11.89 12.27 5.26
C ASN A 80 -11.68 13.67 5.85
N CYS A 81 -12.55 14.61 5.52
CA CYS A 81 -12.49 16.00 6.00
C CYS A 81 -13.35 16.28 7.22
N CYS A 82 -13.92 15.26 7.86
CA CYS A 82 -14.77 15.41 9.03
C CYS A 82 -14.03 16.21 10.12
N PRO A 83 -14.54 17.38 10.54
CA PRO A 83 -13.81 18.28 11.46
C PRO A 83 -13.70 17.74 12.89
N TYR A 84 -14.49 16.73 13.22
CA TYR A 84 -14.53 16.11 14.55
C TYR A 84 -13.98 14.68 14.57
N CYS A 85 -13.48 14.19 13.42
CA CYS A 85 -12.98 12.85 13.28
C CYS A 85 -11.45 12.84 13.33
N ASN A 86 -10.89 11.95 14.13
CA ASN A 86 -9.44 11.70 14.11
C ASN A 86 -9.16 10.54 13.17
N THR A 87 -9.19 10.81 11.86
CA THR A 87 -9.01 9.78 10.83
C THR A 87 -7.56 9.78 10.32
N ALA A 88 -6.98 8.60 10.23
CA ALA A 88 -5.75 8.39 9.50
C ALA A 88 -6.06 8.37 7.99
N ILE A 89 -5.14 8.89 7.18
CA ILE A 89 -5.26 8.88 5.73
C ILE A 89 -4.51 7.66 5.21
N LEU A 90 -5.24 6.76 4.57
CA LEU A 90 -4.67 5.54 4.00
C LEU A 90 -4.16 5.83 2.60
N VAL A 91 -2.92 5.41 2.31
CA VAL A 91 -2.27 5.63 1.01
C VAL A 91 -2.05 4.29 0.33
N TYR A 92 -2.47 4.21 -0.93
CA TYR A 92 -2.42 3.01 -1.75
C TYR A 92 -1.60 3.24 -3.02
N ASN A 93 -0.92 2.21 -3.49
CA ASN A 93 -0.28 2.23 -4.79
C ASN A 93 -1.31 1.91 -5.92
N CYS A 94 -0.82 1.84 -7.16
CA CYS A 94 -1.63 1.54 -8.34
C CYS A 94 -2.34 0.17 -8.29
N GLU A 95 -1.78 -0.78 -7.57
CA GLU A 95 -2.32 -2.13 -7.44
C GLU A 95 -3.35 -2.24 -6.31
N GLY A 96 -3.59 -1.14 -5.58
CA GLY A 96 -4.47 -1.12 -4.42
C GLY A 96 -3.82 -1.65 -3.14
N ILE A 97 -2.50 -1.79 -3.14
CA ILE A 97 -1.77 -2.20 -1.95
C ILE A 97 -1.62 -0.99 -1.03
N HIS A 98 -2.04 -1.13 0.23
CA HIS A 98 -1.81 -0.13 1.25
C HIS A 98 -0.31 0.00 1.54
N ILE A 99 0.27 1.15 1.22
CA ILE A 99 1.71 1.39 1.33
C ILE A 99 2.09 2.22 2.55
N GLY A 100 1.13 2.88 3.17
CA GLY A 100 1.39 3.66 4.38
C GLY A 100 0.23 4.55 4.78
N THR A 101 0.45 5.28 5.88
CA THR A 101 -0.59 6.08 6.53
C THR A 101 -0.05 7.46 6.87
N ILE A 102 -0.84 8.50 6.58
CA ILE A 102 -0.56 9.86 7.03
C ILE A 102 -1.38 10.11 8.31
N GLY A 103 -0.70 10.56 9.37
CA GLY A 103 -1.29 10.75 10.68
C GLY A 103 -0.70 9.76 11.69
N ASN A 104 -1.52 8.90 12.28
CA ASN A 104 -1.09 7.88 13.21
C ASN A 104 -1.13 6.50 12.55
N GLY A 105 -0.09 5.71 12.71
CA GLY A 105 -0.05 4.33 12.21
C GLY A 105 1.34 3.85 11.82
N ASP A 106 1.40 2.59 11.44
CA ASP A 106 2.58 1.96 10.87
C ASP A 106 2.83 2.48 9.46
N ASN A 107 4.08 2.44 8.99
CA ASN A 107 4.49 2.96 7.68
C ASN A 107 4.07 4.42 7.45
N TYR A 108 4.51 5.29 8.37
CA TYR A 108 4.18 6.71 8.32
C TYR A 108 4.67 7.38 7.04
N ILE A 109 3.76 8.07 6.35
CA ILE A 109 4.04 8.93 5.20
C ILE A 109 3.84 10.38 5.62
N THR A 110 4.75 11.26 5.20
CA THR A 110 4.67 12.70 5.54
C THR A 110 3.53 13.39 4.79
N PRO A 111 2.84 14.37 5.43
CA PRO A 111 1.68 15.04 4.83
C PRO A 111 1.98 15.91 3.60
N ASP A 112 3.25 16.21 3.33
CA ASP A 112 3.68 17.05 2.21
C ASP A 112 3.26 16.51 0.83
N ILE A 113 3.05 15.20 0.70
CA ILE A 113 2.54 14.59 -0.54
C ILE A 113 1.15 15.09 -0.93
N LEU A 114 0.38 15.61 0.02
CA LEU A 114 -0.97 16.11 -0.21
C LEU A 114 -1.03 17.53 -0.77
N THR A 115 0.11 18.20 -0.93
CA THR A 115 0.17 19.61 -1.36
C THR A 115 -0.31 19.80 -2.80
N ASN A 116 -0.15 18.77 -3.66
CA ASN A 116 -0.50 18.80 -5.08
C ASN A 116 -1.44 17.65 -5.45
N GLU A 117 -2.35 17.33 -4.55
CA GLU A 117 -3.34 16.28 -4.81
C GLU A 117 -4.45 16.74 -5.75
N THR A 118 -5.00 15.80 -6.50
CA THR A 118 -6.20 16.00 -7.33
C THR A 118 -7.29 15.08 -6.79
N ILE A 119 -8.47 15.63 -6.48
CA ILE A 119 -9.62 14.82 -6.11
C ILE A 119 -10.11 14.07 -7.35
N ILE A 120 -10.21 12.75 -7.24
CA ILE A 120 -10.66 11.88 -8.32
C ILE A 120 -12.04 11.28 -8.07
N TRP A 121 -12.45 11.19 -6.81
CA TRP A 121 -13.80 10.77 -6.42
C TRP A 121 -14.21 11.42 -5.12
N GLU A 122 -15.48 11.77 -5.03
CA GLU A 122 -16.13 12.29 -3.82
C GLU A 122 -17.51 11.66 -3.66
N ALA A 123 -17.94 11.49 -2.42
CA ALA A 123 -19.26 10.92 -2.14
C ALA A 123 -20.40 11.79 -2.68
N SER A 124 -21.55 11.18 -3.00
CA SER A 124 -22.68 11.84 -3.65
C SER A 124 -23.26 13.05 -2.89
N ASN A 125 -23.05 13.10 -1.57
CA ASN A 125 -23.47 14.19 -0.68
C ASN A 125 -22.24 14.87 -0.04
N PHE A 126 -21.21 15.12 -0.82
CA PHE A 126 -19.94 15.66 -0.34
C PHE A 126 -20.06 17.04 0.30
N GLU A 127 -19.47 17.23 1.49
CA GLU A 127 -19.59 18.45 2.31
C GLU A 127 -18.24 19.00 2.79
N CYS A 128 -17.12 18.76 2.10
CA CYS A 128 -15.81 19.19 2.58
C CYS A 128 -15.44 20.64 2.27
N PHE A 129 -15.95 21.23 1.20
CA PHE A 129 -15.54 22.53 0.70
C PHE A 129 -16.71 23.40 0.27
#